data_3d411e8a1902c971063c02a5667bc308
#
_entry.id   3d411e8a1902c971063c02a5667bc308
#
_cell.length_a   1.000
_cell.length_b   1.000
_cell.length_c   1.000
_cell.angle_alpha   90.00
_cell.angle_beta   90.00
_cell.angle_gamma   90.00
#
_symmetry.space_group_name_H-M   'P 1'
#
loop_
_entity.id
_entity.type
_entity.pdbx_description
1 polymer ?
#
loop_
_entity_poly.entity_id
_entity_poly.type
_entity_poly.pdbx_seq_one_letter_code
_entity_poly.pdbx_strand_id
1 'polypeptide(L)' 'MDAIDRKILTELQANADLSVQELANRVGLSQTPCWKRVQKLEQDGIILKRVDRK' A
#
# COMPACT_ATOMS: atom_id res chain seq x y z
N MET A 1 8.23 -8.07 -8.26
CA MET A 1 7.35 -6.93 -7.89
C MET A 1 6.71 -6.40 -9.16
N ASP A 2 5.41 -6.38 -9.21
CA ASP A 2 4.73 -5.93 -10.42
C ASP A 2 4.40 -4.44 -10.36
N ALA A 3 3.77 -3.94 -11.42
CA ALA A 3 3.53 -2.50 -11.54
C ALA A 3 2.67 -1.96 -10.40
N ILE A 4 1.71 -2.75 -9.95
CA ILE A 4 0.82 -2.32 -8.87
C ILE A 4 1.62 -2.14 -7.57
N ASP A 5 2.48 -3.09 -7.26
CA ASP A 5 3.31 -3.00 -6.05
C ASP A 5 4.20 -1.76 -6.10
N ARG A 6 4.79 -1.51 -7.25
CA ARG A 6 5.66 -0.33 -7.41
C ARG A 6 4.87 0.95 -7.23
N LYS A 7 3.65 0.99 -7.75
CA LYS A 7 2.81 2.17 -7.59
C LYS A 7 2.44 2.38 -6.13
N ILE A 8 2.12 1.30 -5.43
CA ILE A 8 1.83 1.39 -4.00
C ILE A 8 3.02 1.99 -3.26
N LEU A 9 4.21 1.49 -3.54
CA LEU A 9 5.41 2.00 -2.89
C LEU A 9 5.62 3.48 -3.18
N THR A 10 5.45 3.86 -4.45
CA THR A 10 5.63 5.25 -4.85
C THR A 10 4.67 6.16 -4.10
N GLU A 11 3.40 5.77 -4.02
CA GLU A 11 2.41 6.59 -3.34
C GLU A 11 2.70 6.69 -1.84
N LEU A 12 3.10 5.59 -1.22
CA LEU A 12 3.40 5.59 0.21
C LEU A 12 4.64 6.40 0.51
N GLN A 13 5.63 6.39 -0.37
CA GLN A 13 6.82 7.22 -0.19
C GLN A 13 6.47 8.70 -0.28
N ALA A 14 5.53 9.04 -1.14
CA ALA A 14 5.12 10.42 -1.29
C ALA A 14 4.25 10.88 -0.12
N ASN A 15 3.45 9.98 0.43
CA ASN A 15 2.54 10.32 1.52
C ASN A 15 2.29 9.09 2.38
N ALA A 16 3.03 8.99 3.47
CA ALA A 16 2.94 7.83 4.36
C ALA A 16 1.63 7.77 5.13
N ASP A 17 0.86 8.87 5.14
CA ASP A 17 -0.39 8.93 5.87
C ASP A 17 -1.60 8.48 5.06
N LEU A 18 -1.39 8.02 3.84
CA LEU A 18 -2.49 7.57 3.01
C LEU A 18 -3.24 6.41 3.67
N SER A 19 -4.57 6.51 3.69
CA SER A 19 -5.38 5.39 4.11
C SER A 19 -5.41 4.34 3.01
N VAL A 20 -5.84 3.12 3.37
CA VAL A 20 -5.96 2.06 2.37
C VAL A 20 -6.95 2.45 1.28
N GLN A 21 -8.04 3.10 1.66
CA GLN A 21 -9.04 3.55 0.69
C GLN A 21 -8.44 4.55 -0.31
N GLU A 22 -7.70 5.51 0.21
CA GLU A 22 -7.06 6.51 -0.62
C GLU A 22 -6.03 5.87 -1.54
N LEU A 23 -5.22 4.99 -0.97
CA LEU A 23 -4.19 4.29 -1.74
C LEU A 23 -4.82 3.45 -2.84
N ALA A 24 -5.89 2.73 -2.53
CA ALA A 24 -6.57 1.91 -3.52
C ALA A 24 -7.07 2.74 -4.69
N ASN A 25 -7.63 3.91 -4.40
CA ASN A 25 -8.10 4.81 -5.44
C ASN A 25 -6.94 5.24 -6.35
N ARG A 26 -5.79 5.52 -5.75
CA ARG A 26 -4.65 6.02 -6.52
C ARG A 26 -4.05 4.95 -7.41
N VAL A 27 -4.09 3.69 -6.96
CA VAL A 27 -3.50 2.61 -7.75
C VAL A 27 -4.53 1.88 -8.61
N GLY A 28 -5.81 2.27 -8.51
CA GLY A 28 -6.85 1.69 -9.36
C GLY A 28 -7.35 0.34 -8.90
N LEU A 29 -7.29 0.07 -7.60
CA LEU A 29 -7.78 -1.18 -7.02
C LEU A 29 -8.90 -0.91 -6.03
N SER A 30 -9.66 -1.97 -5.72
CA SER A 30 -10.55 -1.94 -4.56
C SER A 30 -9.73 -2.05 -3.28
N GLN A 31 -10.36 -1.75 -2.15
CA GLN A 31 -9.64 -1.77 -0.87
C GLN A 31 -9.07 -3.13 -0.54
N THR A 32 -9.84 -4.19 -0.73
CA THR A 32 -9.42 -5.52 -0.32
C THR A 32 -8.15 -5.98 -1.03
N PRO A 33 -8.08 -5.97 -2.37
CA PRO A 33 -6.84 -6.36 -3.03
C PRO A 33 -5.69 -5.42 -2.75
N CYS A 34 -5.98 -4.14 -2.57
CA CYS A 34 -4.93 -3.18 -2.23
C CYS A 34 -4.33 -3.50 -0.87
N TRP A 35 -5.18 -3.76 0.11
CA TRP A 35 -4.74 -4.10 1.46
C TRP A 35 -3.88 -5.35 1.48
N LYS A 36 -4.29 -6.37 0.71
CA LYS A 36 -3.52 -7.61 0.65
C LYS A 36 -2.13 -7.38 0.09
N ARG A 37 -2.01 -6.53 -0.91
CA ARG A 37 -0.69 -6.21 -1.47
C ARG A 37 0.16 -5.45 -0.48
N VAL A 38 -0.44 -4.51 0.25
CA VAL A 38 0.29 -3.77 1.27
C VAL A 38 0.82 -4.72 2.34
N GLN A 39 -0.02 -5.63 2.81
CA GLN A 39 0.41 -6.60 3.82
C GLN A 39 1.56 -7.46 3.31
N LYS A 40 1.49 -7.89 2.07
CA LYS A 40 2.55 -8.70 1.50
C LYS A 40 3.86 -7.93 1.43
N LEU A 41 3.79 -6.68 1.03
CA LEU A 41 4.99 -5.84 0.97
C LEU A 41 5.60 -5.65 2.35
N GLU A 42 4.76 -5.51 3.37
CA GLU A 42 5.26 -5.42 4.73
C GLU A 42 5.91 -6.71 5.17
N GLN A 43 5.29 -7.83 4.86
CA GLN A 43 5.84 -9.14 5.23
C GLN A 43 7.17 -9.41 4.55
N ASP A 44 7.31 -8.93 3.33
CA ASP A 44 8.56 -9.08 2.58
C ASP A 44 9.63 -8.10 3.03
N GLY A 45 9.30 -7.20 3.95
CA GLY A 45 10.25 -6.22 4.44
C GLY A 45 10.52 -5.09 3.47
N ILE A 46 9.69 -4.93 2.45
CA ILE A 46 9.90 -3.90 1.44
C ILE A 46 9.44 -2.55 1.95
N ILE A 47 8.36 -2.53 2.74
CA ILE A 47 7.90 -1.30 3.38
C ILE A 47 7.89 -1.48 4.87
N LEU A 48 8.09 -0.39 5.60
CA LEU A 48 8.03 -0.42 7.04
C LEU A 48 6.60 -0.66 7.49
N LYS A 49 6.48 -1.32 8.63
CA LYS A 49 5.18 -1.62 9.17
C LYS A 49 4.40 -0.34 9.42
N ARG A 50 3.18 -0.29 8.93
CA ARG A 50 2.32 0.86 9.14
C ARG A 50 1.65 0.77 10.49
N VAL A 51 1.51 1.93 11.11
CA VAL A 51 0.87 2.04 12.42
C VAL A 51 -0.52 2.60 12.24
N ASP A 52 -1.46 1.77 12.05
CA ASP A 52 -2.83 2.26 12.00
C ASP A 52 -3.67 1.37 12.77
N ARG A 53 -3.73 1.61 12.89
CA ARG A 53 -4.57 0.96 13.25
C ARG A 53 -5.49 0.75 13.58
N LYS A 54 -6.08 0.86 13.76
CA LYS A 54 -6.95 0.65 14.13
C LYS A 54 -7.26 0.43 14.36
#